data_0ecd61e2eec98c29016d4da8a75f4792
#
_entry.id   0ecd61e2eec98c29016d4da8a75f4792
#
_cell.length_a   1.000
_cell.length_b   1.000
_cell.length_c   1.000
_cell.angle_alpha   90.00
_cell.angle_beta   90.00
_cell.angle_gamma   90.00
#
_symmetry.space_group_name_H-M   'P 1'
#
loop_
_entity.id
_entity.type
_entity.pdbx_description
1 polymer ?
#
loop_
_entity_poly.entity_id
_entity_poly.type
_entity_poly.pdbx_seq_one_letter_code
_entity_poly.pdbx_strand_id
1 'polypeptide(L)'
;MKKYEAVIILNPNLSTKVDTFLKDFEKLLGESSFNIIKVEDIGRRQLSYSINNHNKGHYLIFNIEGDSIKLIDIENKIKYNESIIRHLFIAVKEHSGEDSQLFIDSKNKSSESDDDKSKFAKEKVKTEKVKEPVNEEIEEKPVQADEGDKKDD
;
A
#
# COMPACT_ATOMS: atom_id res chain seq x y z
N MET A 1 17.48 2.88 28.37
CA MET A 1 16.69 2.64 27.16
C MET A 1 17.62 2.02 26.13
N LYS A 2 17.12 1.04 25.35
CA LYS A 2 17.87 0.41 24.26
C LYS A 2 17.26 0.84 22.93
N LYS A 3 18.08 0.85 21.89
CA LYS A 3 17.69 1.22 20.53
C LYS A 3 17.46 -0.03 19.71
N TYR A 4 16.38 -0.02 18.92
CA TYR A 4 16.00 -1.14 18.08
C TYR A 4 15.62 -0.66 16.68
N GLU A 5 15.95 -1.49 15.71
CA GLU A 5 15.41 -1.40 14.37
C GLU A 5 14.35 -2.51 14.22
N ALA A 6 13.12 -2.13 13.93
CA ALA A 6 12.03 -3.05 13.73
C ALA A 6 11.66 -3.10 12.24
N VAL A 7 11.78 -4.27 11.64
CA VAL A 7 11.35 -4.53 10.27
C VAL A 7 10.04 -5.30 10.31
N ILE A 8 9.01 -4.75 9.69
CA ILE A 8 7.67 -5.34 9.63
C ILE A 8 7.30 -5.54 8.18
N ILE A 9 6.84 -6.74 7.86
CA ILE A 9 6.33 -7.07 6.53
C ILE A 9 4.83 -7.31 6.66
N LEU A 10 4.04 -6.43 6.04
CA LEU A 10 2.59 -6.53 6.02
C LEU A 10 2.10 -7.35 4.83
N ASN A 11 0.90 -7.88 4.99
CA ASN A 11 0.16 -8.51 3.92
C ASN A 11 -0.01 -7.54 2.74
N PRO A 12 0.38 -7.91 1.51
CA PRO A 12 0.34 -7.02 0.35
C PRO A 12 -1.07 -6.53 0.00
N ASN A 13 -2.11 -7.26 0.41
CA ASN A 13 -3.50 -6.87 0.19
C ASN A 13 -3.93 -5.69 1.10
N LEU A 14 -3.18 -5.43 2.16
CA LEU A 14 -3.41 -4.33 3.10
C LEU A 14 -2.59 -3.08 2.80
N SER A 15 -1.87 -3.03 1.67
CA SER A 15 -1.05 -1.87 1.28
C SER A 15 -1.83 -0.56 1.16
N THR A 16 -3.15 -0.61 0.97
CA THR A 16 -4.03 0.58 0.98
C THR A 16 -4.42 1.05 2.37
N LYS A 17 -4.18 0.24 3.40
CA LYS A 17 -4.51 0.51 4.81
C LYS A 17 -3.27 0.70 5.68
N VAL A 18 -2.12 0.96 5.06
CA VAL A 18 -0.84 1.15 5.76
C VAL A 18 -0.92 2.28 6.76
N ASP A 19 -1.55 3.40 6.40
CA ASP A 19 -1.72 4.55 7.30
C ASP A 19 -2.49 4.20 8.58
N THR A 20 -3.51 3.34 8.47
CA THR A 20 -4.26 2.86 9.62
C THR A 20 -3.37 1.98 10.50
N PHE A 21 -2.63 1.06 9.88
CA PHE A 21 -1.68 0.21 10.59
C PHE A 21 -0.60 1.03 11.31
N LEU A 22 -0.04 2.05 10.66
CA LEU A 22 0.96 2.95 11.26
C LEU A 22 0.43 3.60 12.53
N LYS A 23 -0.77 4.16 12.50
CA LYS A 23 -1.41 4.79 13.68
C LYS A 23 -1.64 3.80 14.82
N ASP A 24 -2.11 2.60 14.50
CA ASP A 24 -2.35 1.55 15.50
C ASP A 24 -1.03 1.07 16.11
N PHE A 25 0.02 0.96 15.28
CA PHE A 25 1.34 0.54 15.73
C PHE A 25 2.03 1.63 16.56
N GLU A 26 1.94 2.90 16.17
CA GLU A 26 2.40 4.05 16.97
C GLU A 26 1.74 4.09 18.34
N LYS A 27 0.43 3.87 18.39
CA LYS A 27 -0.32 3.79 19.65
C LYS A 27 0.18 2.64 20.52
N LEU A 28 0.38 1.46 19.95
CA LEU A 28 0.92 0.29 20.64
C LEU A 28 2.29 0.56 21.25
N LEU A 29 3.18 1.19 20.50
CA LEU A 29 4.51 1.58 20.96
C LEU A 29 4.44 2.61 22.07
N GLY A 30 3.59 3.62 21.94
CA GLY A 30 3.35 4.65 22.96
C GLY A 30 2.85 4.07 24.28
N GLU A 31 1.88 3.15 24.25
CA GLU A 31 1.37 2.43 25.43
C GLU A 31 2.47 1.62 26.13
N SER A 32 3.43 1.11 25.38
CA SER A 32 4.56 0.36 25.90
C SER A 32 5.76 1.24 26.26
N SER A 33 5.61 2.57 26.22
CA SER A 33 6.67 3.56 26.51
C SER A 33 7.89 3.43 25.57
N PHE A 34 7.64 3.10 24.30
CA PHE A 34 8.62 3.20 23.22
C PHE A 34 8.47 4.50 22.48
N ASN A 35 9.61 5.11 22.14
CA ASN A 35 9.67 6.30 21.30
C ASN A 35 10.01 5.89 19.87
N ILE A 36 9.31 6.43 18.90
CA ILE A 36 9.62 6.28 17.49
C ILE A 36 10.56 7.40 17.08
N ILE A 37 11.72 7.04 16.56
CA ILE A 37 12.74 7.97 16.07
C ILE A 37 12.54 8.25 14.58
N LYS A 38 12.28 7.18 13.79
CA LYS A 38 12.13 7.25 12.35
C LYS A 38 11.22 6.13 11.86
N VAL A 39 10.46 6.44 10.82
CA VAL A 39 9.63 5.46 10.09
C VAL A 39 9.98 5.54 8.62
N GLU A 40 10.21 4.41 7.98
CA GLU A 40 10.44 4.29 6.55
C GLU A 40 9.41 3.35 5.93
N ASP A 41 8.63 3.86 5.01
CA ASP A 41 7.73 3.07 4.17
C ASP A 41 8.44 2.73 2.84
N ILE A 42 8.87 1.48 2.73
CA ILE A 42 9.56 0.96 1.55
C ILE A 42 8.56 0.58 0.43
N GLY A 43 7.30 0.37 0.81
CA GLY A 43 6.28 -0.08 -0.10
C GLY A 43 6.31 -1.58 -0.39
N ARG A 44 5.56 -1.99 -1.42
CA ARG A 44 5.46 -3.39 -1.84
C ARG A 44 6.71 -3.86 -2.57
N ARG A 45 7.33 -4.93 -2.06
CA ARG A 45 8.47 -5.60 -2.70
C ARG A 45 8.21 -7.10 -2.88
N GLN A 46 8.88 -7.67 -3.86
CA GLN A 46 8.87 -9.10 -4.07
C GLN A 46 9.72 -9.79 -2.99
N LEU A 47 9.19 -10.88 -2.46
CA LEU A 47 9.88 -11.74 -1.51
C LEU A 47 10.76 -12.74 -2.26
N SER A 48 11.88 -13.16 -1.68
CA SER A 48 12.76 -14.18 -2.24
C SER A 48 12.11 -15.56 -2.26
N TYR A 49 11.15 -15.80 -1.35
CA TYR A 49 10.32 -16.99 -1.27
C TYR A 49 8.93 -16.60 -0.75
N SER A 50 7.94 -17.45 -1.01
CA SER A 50 6.57 -17.19 -0.56
C SER A 50 6.45 -17.37 0.96
N ILE A 51 5.74 -16.42 1.60
CA ILE A 51 5.40 -16.46 3.03
C ILE A 51 3.87 -16.39 3.12
N ASN A 52 3.23 -17.36 3.79
CA ASN A 52 1.77 -17.44 3.90
C ASN A 52 1.05 -17.31 2.53
N ASN A 53 1.57 -17.99 1.49
CA ASN A 53 1.10 -17.93 0.10
C ASN A 53 1.20 -16.52 -0.57
N HIS A 54 1.97 -15.60 0.01
CA HIS A 54 2.24 -14.30 -0.60
C HIS A 54 3.65 -14.26 -1.17
N ASN A 55 3.79 -13.86 -2.44
CA ASN A 55 5.07 -13.66 -3.13
C ASN A 55 5.56 -12.21 -3.04
N LYS A 56 4.75 -11.32 -2.47
CA LYS A 56 5.05 -9.91 -2.23
C LYS A 56 4.68 -9.56 -0.80
N GLY A 57 5.34 -8.56 -0.24
CA GLY A 57 5.04 -7.99 1.07
C GLY A 57 5.22 -6.48 1.04
N HIS A 58 4.53 -5.78 1.93
CA HIS A 58 4.73 -4.36 2.15
C HIS A 58 5.68 -4.17 3.33
N TYR A 59 6.83 -3.55 3.08
CA TYR A 59 7.90 -3.39 4.06
C TYR A 59 7.82 -2.06 4.77
N LEU A 60 7.89 -2.11 6.09
CA LEU A 60 8.01 -0.95 6.98
C LEU A 60 9.23 -1.14 7.87
N ILE A 61 10.02 -0.10 8.04
CA ILE A 61 11.16 -0.07 8.97
C ILE A 61 10.92 1.04 9.99
N PHE A 62 11.08 0.69 11.26
CA PHE A 62 10.94 1.61 12.38
C PHE A 62 12.23 1.64 13.20
N ASN A 63 12.74 2.82 13.44
CA ASN A 63 13.78 3.03 14.43
C ASN A 63 13.09 3.44 15.73
N ILE A 64 13.20 2.61 16.77
CA ILE A 64 12.51 2.79 18.04
C ILE A 64 13.48 2.72 19.22
N GLU A 65 13.12 3.38 20.30
CA GLU A 65 13.90 3.38 21.54
C GLU A 65 12.98 3.09 22.73
N GLY A 66 13.38 2.15 23.59
CA GLY A 66 12.57 1.78 24.73
C GLY A 66 13.19 0.76 25.66
N ASP A 67 12.37 0.19 26.54
CA ASP A 67 12.80 -0.83 27.50
C ASP A 67 12.73 -2.23 26.90
N SER A 68 13.83 -2.98 27.02
CA SER A 68 13.90 -4.35 26.51
C SER A 68 12.91 -5.32 27.15
N ILE A 69 12.46 -5.07 28.38
CA ILE A 69 11.50 -5.93 29.06
C ILE A 69 10.14 -5.82 28.38
N LYS A 70 9.74 -4.62 28.00
CA LYS A 70 8.44 -4.35 27.35
C LYS A 70 8.42 -4.74 25.88
N LEU A 71 9.58 -5.00 25.26
CA LEU A 71 9.66 -5.45 23.88
C LEU A 71 8.94 -6.78 23.66
N ILE A 72 9.04 -7.69 24.62
CA ILE A 72 8.39 -9.01 24.59
C ILE A 72 6.86 -8.87 24.49
N ASP A 73 6.28 -7.90 25.17
CA ASP A 73 4.84 -7.63 25.13
C ASP A 73 4.42 -7.13 23.75
N ILE A 74 5.25 -6.27 23.13
CA ILE A 74 5.03 -5.78 21.76
C ILE A 74 5.13 -6.95 20.77
N GLU A 75 6.16 -7.78 20.86
CA GLU A 75 6.32 -8.95 20.00
C GLU A 75 5.12 -9.90 20.09
N ASN A 76 4.63 -10.16 21.29
CA ASN A 76 3.46 -11.00 21.51
C ASN A 76 2.21 -10.42 20.85
N LYS A 77 1.97 -9.11 20.96
CA LYS A 77 0.82 -8.45 20.31
C LYS A 77 0.94 -8.47 18.80
N ILE A 78 2.14 -8.27 18.25
CA ILE A 78 2.41 -8.32 16.81
C ILE A 78 2.24 -9.72 16.25
N LYS A 79 2.68 -10.74 16.97
CA LYS A 79 2.60 -12.14 16.55
C LYS A 79 1.19 -12.61 16.22
N TYR A 80 0.18 -12.07 16.91
CA TYR A 80 -1.23 -12.41 16.69
C TYR A 80 -1.95 -11.45 15.74
N ASN A 81 -1.25 -10.49 15.16
CA ASN A 81 -1.83 -9.56 14.19
C ASN A 81 -1.81 -10.15 12.79
N GLU A 82 -2.98 -10.49 12.25
CA GLU A 82 -3.15 -11.10 10.93
C GLU A 82 -2.67 -10.20 9.77
N SER A 83 -2.52 -8.90 10.02
CA SER A 83 -2.01 -7.95 9.03
C SER A 83 -0.51 -8.12 8.79
N ILE A 84 0.22 -8.74 9.73
CA ILE A 84 1.67 -8.89 9.71
C ILE A 84 2.00 -10.31 9.29
N ILE A 85 2.73 -10.46 8.18
CA ILE A 85 3.23 -11.77 7.74
C ILE A 85 4.58 -12.12 8.34
N ARG A 86 5.38 -11.12 8.68
CA ARG A 86 6.68 -11.30 9.36
C ARG A 86 7.11 -10.02 10.08
N HIS A 87 7.80 -10.18 11.19
CA HIS A 87 8.45 -9.09 11.92
C HIS A 87 9.84 -9.51 12.39
N LEU A 88 10.69 -8.53 12.61
CA LEU A 88 12.04 -8.72 13.15
C LEU A 88 12.42 -7.47 13.95
N PHE A 89 12.94 -7.67 15.17
CA PHE A 89 13.51 -6.60 16.00
C PHE A 89 15.00 -6.86 16.17
N ILE A 90 15.81 -5.87 15.84
CA ILE A 90 17.28 -5.92 15.94
C ILE A 90 17.72 -4.84 16.93
N ALA A 91 18.45 -5.24 17.98
CA ALA A 91 19.05 -4.28 18.89
C ALA A 91 20.24 -3.61 18.20
N VAL A 92 20.26 -2.29 18.17
CA VAL A 92 21.32 -1.49 17.57
C VAL A 92 21.99 -0.61 18.63
N LYS A 93 23.26 -0.29 18.46
CA LYS A 93 23.98 0.61 19.37
C LYS A 93 23.56 2.05 19.16
N GLU A 94 23.44 2.45 17.90
CA GLU A 94 23.03 3.78 17.47
C GLU A 94 22.13 3.67 16.24
N HIS A 95 21.18 4.59 16.12
CA HIS A 95 20.42 4.73 14.89
C HIS A 95 21.25 5.48 13.86
N SER A 96 21.35 4.93 12.66
CA SER A 96 21.82 5.69 11.52
C SER A 96 20.79 6.79 11.24
N GLY A 97 21.21 8.05 11.20
CA GLY A 97 20.33 9.15 10.80
C GLY A 97 20.00 9.15 9.30
N GLU A 98 20.68 8.29 8.54
CA GLU A 98 20.55 8.20 7.10
C GLU A 98 19.35 7.32 6.68
N ASP A 99 18.87 7.53 5.47
CA ASP A 99 17.86 6.68 4.86
C ASP A 99 18.45 5.30 4.54
N SER A 100 17.67 4.25 4.77
CA SER A 100 18.10 2.90 4.41
C SER A 100 18.26 2.77 2.90
N GLN A 101 19.20 1.92 2.45
CA GLN A 101 19.43 1.67 1.03
C GLN A 101 18.12 1.20 0.34
N LEU A 102 17.31 0.40 1.04
CA LEU A 102 16.02 -0.07 0.55
C LEU A 102 15.02 1.07 0.32
N PHE A 103 15.05 2.09 1.18
CA PHE A 103 14.18 3.25 1.08
C PHE A 103 14.62 4.16 -0.08
N ILE A 104 15.92 4.37 -0.26
CA ILE A 104 16.48 5.10 -1.39
C ILE A 104 16.10 4.42 -2.70
N ASP A 105 16.27 3.09 -2.80
CA ASP A 105 15.89 2.31 -3.98
C ASP A 105 14.38 2.37 -4.27
N SER A 106 13.54 2.47 -3.24
CA SER A 106 12.09 2.58 -3.41
C SER A 106 11.70 3.93 -3.98
N LYS A 107 12.33 5.02 -3.51
CA LYS A 107 12.13 6.38 -4.02
C LYS A 107 12.53 6.49 -5.51
N ASN A 108 13.67 5.90 -5.87
CA ASN A 108 14.15 5.93 -7.26
C ASN A 108 13.19 5.20 -8.22
N LYS A 109 12.64 4.05 -7.79
CA LYS A 109 11.65 3.31 -8.60
C LYS A 109 10.31 4.03 -8.75
N SER A 110 9.88 4.79 -7.76
CA SER A 110 8.64 5.56 -7.85
C SER A 110 8.78 6.74 -8.82
N SER A 111 9.95 7.37 -8.88
CA SER A 111 10.21 8.48 -9.83
C SER A 111 10.27 8.01 -11.28
N GLU A 112 10.80 6.80 -11.56
CA GLU A 112 10.83 6.24 -12.92
C GLU A 112 9.43 5.83 -13.42
N SER A 113 8.51 5.46 -12.53
CA SER A 113 7.14 5.07 -12.90
C SER A 113 6.22 6.25 -13.21
N ASP A 114 6.52 7.44 -12.70
CA ASP A 114 5.73 8.65 -12.96
C ASP A 114 6.12 9.30 -14.31
N ASP A 115 7.37 9.18 -14.74
CA ASP A 115 7.83 9.63 -16.05
C ASP A 115 7.24 8.81 -17.20
N ASP A 116 7.03 7.51 -17.00
CA ASP A 116 6.44 6.63 -18.02
C ASP A 116 4.92 6.86 -18.17
N LYS A 117 4.22 7.16 -17.09
CA LYS A 117 2.77 7.52 -17.14
C LYS A 117 2.55 8.85 -17.86
N SER A 118 3.47 9.81 -17.75
CA SER A 118 3.36 11.10 -18.43
C SER A 118 3.59 11.00 -19.95
N LYS A 119 4.37 10.03 -20.41
CA LYS A 119 4.60 9.77 -21.84
C LYS A 119 3.39 9.10 -22.50
N PHE A 120 2.76 8.12 -21.84
CA PHE A 120 1.55 7.46 -22.37
C PHE A 120 0.31 8.37 -22.37
N ALA A 121 0.20 9.34 -21.47
CA ALA A 121 -0.89 10.30 -21.46
C ALA A 121 -0.77 11.34 -22.59
N LYS A 122 0.46 11.70 -23.00
CA LYS A 122 0.70 12.63 -24.11
C LYS A 122 0.51 12.00 -25.49
N GLU A 123 0.65 10.69 -25.61
CA GLU A 123 0.46 9.99 -26.89
C GLU A 123 -1.02 9.70 -27.18
N LYS A 124 -1.86 9.47 -26.16
CA LYS A 124 -3.32 9.30 -26.32
C LYS A 124 -4.06 10.58 -26.72
N VAL A 125 -3.56 11.76 -26.35
CA VAL A 125 -4.18 13.04 -26.72
C VAL A 125 -3.89 13.46 -28.16
N LYS A 126 -2.89 12.84 -28.80
CA LYS A 126 -2.50 13.17 -30.19
C LYS A 126 -3.24 12.36 -31.25
N THR A 127 -3.90 11.27 -30.88
CA THR A 127 -4.61 10.39 -31.82
C THR A 127 -6.14 10.59 -31.87
N GLU A 128 -6.71 11.42 -30.97
CA GLU A 128 -8.16 11.70 -30.97
C GLU A 128 -8.59 13.01 -31.68
N LYS A 129 -7.68 13.70 -32.34
CA LYS A 129 -7.98 14.99 -33.01
C LYS A 129 -8.15 14.93 -34.54
N VAL A 130 -8.35 13.76 -35.11
CA VAL A 130 -8.69 13.65 -36.54
C VAL A 130 -9.80 12.63 -36.70
N LYS A 131 -11.05 13.05 -36.58
CA LYS A 131 -12.23 12.56 -37.30
C LYS A 131 -13.51 13.20 -36.74
N GLU A 132 -13.91 14.29 -37.34
CA GLU A 132 -15.28 14.73 -37.60
C GLU A 132 -15.25 15.51 -38.91
N PRO A 133 -16.35 15.76 -39.65
CA PRO A 133 -17.70 15.26 -39.58
C PRO A 133 -18.21 14.80 -40.94
N VAL A 134 -19.42 14.23 -41.03
CA VAL A 134 -20.46 14.62 -42.04
C VAL A 134 -21.80 13.98 -41.66
N ASN A 135 -22.72 14.83 -41.56
CA ASN A 135 -24.15 14.95 -41.51
C ASN A 135 -24.93 14.00 -42.49
N GLU A 136 -26.07 13.48 -42.02
CA GLU A 136 -27.33 13.58 -42.75
C GLU A 136 -28.54 13.07 -41.92
N GLU A 137 -29.51 13.98 -41.86
CA GLU A 137 -30.90 13.83 -41.41
C GLU A 137 -31.66 12.70 -42.16
N ILE A 138 -32.68 12.15 -41.51
CA ILE A 138 -34.08 11.99 -41.97
C ILE A 138 -34.90 11.31 -40.84
N GLU A 139 -35.81 12.06 -40.25
CA GLU A 139 -37.28 11.95 -40.03
C GLU A 139 -37.86 10.50 -40.10
N GLU A 140 -38.67 10.10 -39.22
CA GLU A 140 -40.02 10.40 -38.74
C GLU A 140 -40.57 9.32 -37.81
N LYS A 141 -41.46 9.76 -36.96
CA LYS A 141 -42.35 9.15 -35.98
C LYS A 141 -43.36 8.12 -36.57
N PRO A 142 -44.33 7.74 -35.73
CA PRO A 142 -44.44 6.74 -34.64
C PRO A 142 -45.58 5.73 -34.95
N VAL A 143 -45.84 4.73 -34.09
CA VAL A 143 -47.17 4.17 -33.79
C VAL A 143 -47.09 3.13 -32.66
N GLN A 144 -47.63 3.44 -31.51
CA GLN A 144 -48.74 2.92 -30.72
C GLN A 144 -48.90 1.41 -30.56
N ALA A 145 -48.90 1.05 -29.28
CA ALA A 145 -49.87 0.29 -28.50
C ALA A 145 -50.28 -1.12 -28.98
N ASP A 146 -50.19 -2.08 -28.11
CA ASP A 146 -51.40 -2.72 -27.57
C ASP A 146 -51.11 -3.64 -26.37
N GLU A 147 -52.09 -3.67 -25.53
CA GLU A 147 -52.26 -4.44 -24.31
C GLU A 147 -52.47 -5.94 -24.57
N GLY A 148 -52.31 -6.69 -23.49
CA GLY A 148 -52.90 -8.02 -23.38
C GLY A 148 -52.17 -8.91 -22.36
N ASP A 149 -52.37 -8.83 -21.12
CA ASP A 149 -53.30 -9.43 -20.14
C ASP A 149 -53.52 -10.95 -20.31
N LYS A 150 -53.53 -11.59 -19.15
CA LYS A 150 -54.01 -12.94 -18.72
C LYS A 150 -52.90 -13.96 -18.51
N LYS A 151 -52.61 -14.28 -17.23
CA LYS A 151 -53.33 -15.13 -16.24
C LYS A 151 -53.22 -16.64 -16.54
N ASP A 152 -52.88 -17.29 -15.41
CA ASP A 152 -53.19 -18.66 -14.95
C ASP A 152 -52.36 -19.82 -15.58
N ASP A 153 -51.61 -20.54 -14.81
CA ASP A 153 -51.95 -21.60 -13.84
C ASP A 153 -50.75 -21.94 -12.97
#